data_0ffed30ddad44fcf88590a2ef97e6bff
#
_entry.id   0ffed30ddad44fcf88590a2ef97e6bff
#
_cell.length_a   1.000
_cell.length_b   1.000
_cell.length_c   1.000
_cell.angle_alpha   90.00
_cell.angle_beta   90.00
_cell.angle_gamma   90.00
#
_symmetry.space_group_name_H-M   'P 1'
#
loop_
_entity.id
_entity.type
_entity.pdbx_description
1 polymer ?
#
loop_
_entity_poly.entity_id
_entity_poly.type
_entity_poly.pdbx_seq_one_letter_code
_entity_poly.pdbx_strand_id
1 'polypeptide(L)'
;TGLLPKAKNIANRRIKNANYYDKNFSKLPQITIPPRPKNFKLVYHLYIIFAENRDQLLKYCLKKGIEAKVHYPKPMYMQESVKFLKHKSGDFPTTDEHTKKIITFPCDQHLSLKEMSYVVKCVNNFYKNKI
;
A
#
# COMPACT_ATOMS: atom_id res chain seq x y z
N THR A 1 27.29 -0.63 -11.23
CA THR A 1 27.03 -1.78 -12.11
C THR A 1 26.57 -3.03 -11.34
N GLY A 2 26.77 -3.12 -10.02
CA GLY A 2 26.49 -4.31 -9.22
C GLY A 2 25.00 -4.74 -9.14
N LEU A 3 24.02 -3.84 -9.24
CA LEU A 3 22.60 -4.17 -9.11
C LEU A 3 21.90 -4.42 -10.46
N LEU A 4 22.37 -3.86 -11.55
CA LEU A 4 21.73 -3.97 -12.86
C LEU A 4 21.52 -5.41 -13.33
N PRO A 5 22.50 -6.34 -13.22
CA PRO A 5 22.29 -7.76 -13.56
C PRO A 5 21.22 -8.45 -12.69
N LYS A 6 20.96 -7.93 -11.49
CA LYS A 6 19.98 -8.48 -10.54
C LYS A 6 18.59 -7.86 -10.67
N ALA A 7 18.43 -6.79 -11.45
CA ALA A 7 17.18 -6.01 -11.53
C ALA A 7 15.96 -6.86 -11.88
N LYS A 8 16.09 -7.78 -12.84
CA LYS A 8 15.01 -8.72 -13.23
C LYS A 8 14.57 -9.62 -12.07
N ASN A 9 15.52 -10.15 -11.31
CA ASN A 9 15.22 -11.01 -10.17
C ASN A 9 14.58 -10.23 -9.03
N ILE A 10 15.06 -9.01 -8.76
CA ILE A 10 14.48 -8.10 -7.76
C ILE A 10 13.02 -7.82 -8.12
N ALA A 11 12.74 -7.40 -9.35
CA ALA A 11 11.38 -7.13 -9.82
C ALA A 11 10.47 -8.38 -9.69
N ASN A 12 10.95 -9.55 -10.11
CA ASN A 12 10.16 -10.79 -10.03
C ASN A 12 9.83 -11.18 -8.57
N ARG A 13 10.77 -10.99 -7.63
CA ARG A 13 10.51 -11.25 -6.21
C ARG A 13 9.46 -10.29 -5.65
N ARG A 14 9.54 -8.99 -5.96
CA ARG A 14 8.53 -8.00 -5.56
C ARG A 14 7.15 -8.32 -6.14
N ILE A 15 7.08 -8.72 -7.40
CA ILE A 15 5.83 -9.17 -8.04
C ILE A 15 5.25 -10.38 -7.30
N LYS A 16 6.07 -11.37 -6.96
CA LYS A 16 5.63 -12.54 -6.19
C LYS A 16 5.08 -12.15 -4.82
N ASN A 17 5.75 -11.23 -4.12
CA ASN A 17 5.33 -10.74 -2.82
C ASN A 17 3.99 -9.98 -2.92
N ALA A 18 3.84 -9.11 -3.91
CA ALA A 18 2.59 -8.38 -4.16
C ALA A 18 1.42 -9.32 -4.47
N ASN A 19 1.63 -10.33 -5.31
CA ASN A 19 0.62 -11.35 -5.61
C ASN A 19 0.19 -12.13 -4.37
N TYR A 20 1.12 -12.41 -3.46
CA TYR A 20 0.79 -13.04 -2.18
C TYR A 20 -0.14 -12.16 -1.34
N TYR A 21 0.14 -10.88 -1.23
CA TYR A 21 -0.72 -9.93 -0.54
C TYR A 21 -2.08 -9.77 -1.24
N ASP A 22 -2.11 -9.58 -2.56
CA ASP A 22 -3.36 -9.44 -3.32
C ASP A 22 -4.28 -10.64 -3.10
N LYS A 23 -3.73 -11.89 -3.14
CA LYS A 23 -4.49 -13.13 -2.88
C LYS A 23 -5.11 -13.19 -1.48
N ASN A 24 -4.44 -12.61 -0.48
CA ASN A 24 -4.92 -12.65 0.91
C ASN A 24 -5.82 -11.47 1.25
N PHE A 25 -5.48 -10.27 0.80
CA PHE A 25 -6.23 -9.06 1.12
C PHE A 25 -7.52 -8.92 0.30
N SER A 26 -7.61 -9.52 -0.90
CA SER A 26 -8.87 -9.56 -1.67
C SER A 26 -10.03 -10.25 -0.95
N LYS A 27 -9.75 -10.99 0.12
CA LYS A 27 -10.76 -11.66 0.96
C LYS A 27 -11.35 -10.74 2.03
N LEU A 28 -10.81 -9.54 2.21
CA LEU A 28 -11.25 -8.57 3.21
C LEU A 28 -12.11 -7.50 2.53
N PRO A 29 -13.41 -7.40 2.85
CA PRO A 29 -14.29 -6.40 2.24
C PRO A 29 -13.89 -4.96 2.57
N GLN A 30 -13.12 -4.75 3.63
CA GLN A 30 -12.61 -3.45 4.05
C GLN A 30 -11.37 -2.99 3.26
N ILE A 31 -10.86 -3.83 2.36
CA ILE A 31 -9.67 -3.53 1.55
C ILE A 31 -10.04 -3.51 0.08
N THR A 32 -9.66 -2.44 -0.60
CA THR A 32 -9.73 -2.33 -2.05
C THR A 32 -8.33 -2.39 -2.63
N ILE A 33 -8.09 -3.39 -3.48
CA ILE A 33 -6.84 -3.53 -4.23
C ILE A 33 -6.98 -2.73 -5.52
N PRO A 34 -6.07 -1.77 -5.83
CA PRO A 34 -6.08 -1.07 -7.10
C PRO A 34 -6.01 -2.04 -8.28
N PRO A 35 -6.59 -1.70 -9.45
CA PRO A 35 -6.51 -2.55 -10.63
C PRO A 35 -5.09 -2.99 -10.98
N ARG A 36 -4.93 -4.26 -11.36
CA ARG A 36 -3.66 -4.86 -11.79
C ARG A 36 -3.76 -5.23 -13.28
N PRO A 37 -3.57 -4.28 -14.22
CA PRO A 37 -3.74 -4.55 -15.64
C PRO A 37 -2.77 -5.62 -16.13
N LYS A 38 -3.27 -6.63 -16.85
CA LYS A 38 -2.48 -7.80 -17.29
C LYS A 38 -1.44 -7.47 -18.35
N ASN A 39 -1.66 -6.39 -19.11
CA ASN A 39 -0.76 -5.92 -20.17
C ASN A 39 0.40 -5.04 -19.66
N PHE A 40 0.49 -4.82 -18.35
CA PHE A 40 1.59 -4.07 -17.73
C PHE A 40 2.37 -4.95 -16.73
N LYS A 41 3.69 -4.82 -16.76
CA LYS A 41 4.55 -5.41 -15.74
C LYS A 41 4.74 -4.44 -14.58
N LEU A 42 3.92 -4.56 -13.54
CA LEU A 42 4.02 -3.77 -12.32
C LEU A 42 5.17 -4.33 -11.45
N VAL A 43 6.18 -3.52 -11.15
CA VAL A 43 7.38 -3.95 -10.40
C VAL A 43 7.28 -3.69 -8.89
N TYR A 44 6.20 -3.06 -8.45
CA TYR A 44 5.88 -2.80 -7.03
C TYR A 44 7.02 -2.13 -6.23
N HIS A 45 7.44 -0.95 -6.69
CA HIS A 45 8.26 -0.07 -5.86
C HIS A 45 7.58 0.16 -4.51
N LEU A 46 6.28 0.43 -4.53
CA LEU A 46 5.39 0.44 -3.37
C LEU A 46 4.25 -0.58 -3.59
N TYR A 47 3.92 -1.34 -2.56
CA TYR A 47 2.70 -2.14 -2.55
C TYR A 47 1.59 -1.32 -1.89
N ILE A 48 0.68 -0.83 -2.70
CA ILE A 48 -0.38 0.10 -2.32
C ILE A 48 -1.73 -0.61 -2.33
N ILE A 49 -2.54 -0.36 -1.30
CA ILE A 49 -3.97 -0.69 -1.21
C ILE A 49 -4.75 0.49 -0.63
N PHE A 50 -6.08 0.43 -0.75
CA PHE A 50 -7.00 1.32 -0.03
C PHE A 50 -7.67 0.54 1.10
N ALA A 51 -7.68 1.09 2.29
CA ALA A 51 -8.13 0.42 3.50
C ALA A 51 -9.12 1.29 4.28
N GLU A 52 -10.23 0.71 4.68
CA GLU A 52 -11.14 1.34 5.63
C GLU A 52 -10.44 1.52 7.00
N ASN A 53 -10.75 2.61 7.70
CA ASN A 53 -10.10 2.94 8.98
C ASN A 53 -8.55 2.98 8.89
N ARG A 54 -8.01 3.45 7.76
CA ARG A 54 -6.59 3.48 7.41
C ARG A 54 -5.68 3.97 8.55
N ASP A 55 -6.00 5.06 9.21
CA ASP A 55 -5.14 5.65 10.25
C ASP A 55 -5.06 4.76 11.50
N GLN A 56 -6.16 4.08 11.82
CA GLN A 56 -6.18 3.12 12.94
C GLN A 56 -5.42 1.84 12.56
N LEU A 57 -5.57 1.37 11.33
CA LEU A 57 -4.80 0.24 10.79
C LEU A 57 -3.31 0.56 10.80
N LEU A 58 -2.91 1.75 10.35
CA LEU A 58 -1.52 2.20 10.38
C LEU A 58 -0.95 2.15 11.81
N LYS A 59 -1.64 2.79 12.77
CA LYS A 59 -1.21 2.78 14.18
C LYS A 59 -1.11 1.35 14.75
N TYR A 60 -2.06 0.50 14.41
CA TYR A 60 -2.04 -0.91 14.82
C TYR A 60 -0.83 -1.65 14.24
N CYS A 61 -0.58 -1.51 12.93
CA CYS A 61 0.55 -2.14 12.25
C CYS A 61 1.90 -1.70 12.86
N LEU A 62 2.07 -0.39 13.09
CA LEU A 62 3.29 0.14 13.71
C LEU A 62 3.51 -0.45 15.12
N LYS A 63 2.45 -0.56 15.95
CA LYS A 63 2.52 -1.23 17.26
C LYS A 63 2.88 -2.72 17.17
N LYS A 64 2.62 -3.36 16.04
CA LYS A 64 2.98 -4.75 15.77
C LYS A 64 4.36 -4.90 15.09
N GLY A 65 5.14 -3.82 14.97
CA GLY A 65 6.45 -3.83 14.34
C GLY A 65 6.41 -3.94 12.81
N ILE A 66 5.26 -3.67 12.19
CA ILE A 66 5.11 -3.66 10.73
C ILE A 66 5.33 -2.23 10.23
N GLU A 67 6.32 -2.02 9.36
CA GLU A 67 6.64 -0.73 8.76
C GLU A 67 5.63 -0.36 7.65
N ALA A 68 4.35 -0.19 8.04
CA ALA A 68 3.35 0.36 7.15
C ALA A 68 3.51 1.89 7.02
N LYS A 69 3.20 2.45 5.86
CA LYS A 69 3.34 3.90 5.57
C LYS A 69 2.16 4.42 4.77
N VAL A 70 2.06 5.74 4.69
CA VAL A 70 1.09 6.44 3.83
C VAL A 70 1.86 7.24 2.77
N HIS A 71 1.64 6.90 1.51
CA HIS A 71 2.25 7.58 0.37
C HIS A 71 1.15 8.12 -0.57
N TYR A 72 0.63 9.38 -0.35
CA TYR A 72 1.05 10.37 0.63
C TYR A 72 -0.15 10.88 1.43
N PRO A 73 0.04 11.39 2.67
CA PRO A 73 -1.07 11.79 3.53
C PRO A 73 -1.72 13.12 3.11
N LYS A 74 -1.02 13.93 2.31
CA LYS A 74 -1.48 15.21 1.78
C LYS A 74 -1.50 15.15 0.24
N PRO A 75 -2.63 15.42 -0.42
CA PRO A 75 -2.71 15.42 -1.86
C PRO A 75 -1.73 16.42 -2.51
N MET A 76 -1.28 16.15 -3.72
CA MET A 76 -0.33 17.00 -4.45
C MET A 76 -0.83 18.45 -4.52
N TYR A 77 -2.08 18.66 -4.92
CA TYR A 77 -2.67 19.99 -5.09
C TYR A 77 -2.80 20.79 -3.79
N MET A 78 -2.70 20.14 -2.62
CA MET A 78 -2.73 20.77 -1.30
C MET A 78 -1.34 21.06 -0.74
N GLN A 79 -0.26 20.78 -1.48
CA GLN A 79 1.11 21.08 -1.05
C GLN A 79 1.35 22.59 -1.07
N GLU A 80 2.21 23.06 -0.16
CA GLU A 80 2.56 24.50 -0.08
C GLU A 80 3.16 25.04 -1.37
N SER A 81 3.98 24.23 -2.04
CA SER A 81 4.64 24.57 -3.31
C SER A 81 3.69 24.86 -4.47
N VAL A 82 2.44 24.44 -4.40
CA VAL A 82 1.43 24.63 -5.45
C VAL A 82 0.24 25.49 -4.98
N LYS A 83 0.33 26.13 -3.83
CA LYS A 83 -0.72 27.00 -3.28
C LYS A 83 -1.16 28.12 -4.23
N PHE A 84 -0.24 28.55 -5.11
CA PHE A 84 -0.54 29.58 -6.11
C PHE A 84 -1.62 29.15 -7.13
N LEU A 85 -1.88 27.85 -7.30
CA LEU A 85 -2.96 27.33 -8.14
C LEU A 85 -4.35 27.48 -7.52
N LYS A 86 -4.44 27.85 -6.24
CA LYS A 86 -5.69 28.13 -5.49
C LYS A 86 -6.70 26.98 -5.46
N HIS A 87 -6.26 25.74 -5.63
CA HIS A 87 -7.12 24.58 -5.48
C HIS A 87 -7.60 24.38 -4.05
N LYS A 88 -8.80 23.82 -3.90
CA LYS A 88 -9.48 23.56 -2.62
C LYS A 88 -9.78 22.07 -2.45
N SER A 89 -10.02 21.65 -1.21
CA SER A 89 -10.58 20.32 -0.94
C SER A 89 -11.93 20.19 -1.67
N GLY A 90 -12.12 19.07 -2.35
CA GLY A 90 -13.26 18.79 -3.21
C GLY A 90 -13.05 19.05 -4.71
N ASP A 91 -12.03 19.83 -5.11
CA ASP A 91 -11.72 20.04 -6.52
C ASP A 91 -11.30 18.73 -7.24
N PHE A 92 -10.75 17.79 -6.45
CA PHE A 92 -10.28 16.47 -6.94
C PHE A 92 -10.82 15.35 -6.04
N PRO A 93 -12.12 15.02 -6.12
CA PRO A 93 -12.81 14.13 -5.17
C PRO A 93 -12.19 12.72 -5.12
N THR A 94 -11.78 12.17 -6.25
CA THR A 94 -11.07 10.87 -6.30
C THR A 94 -9.75 10.90 -5.55
N THR A 95 -8.97 11.98 -5.71
CA THR A 95 -7.69 12.14 -5.00
C THR A 95 -7.92 12.29 -3.49
N ASP A 96 -8.94 13.05 -3.10
CA ASP A 96 -9.31 13.25 -1.70
C ASP A 96 -9.73 11.94 -1.04
N GLU A 97 -10.52 11.13 -1.73
CA GLU A 97 -10.93 9.80 -1.25
C GLU A 97 -9.72 8.86 -1.13
N HIS A 98 -8.89 8.77 -2.16
CA HIS A 98 -7.71 7.92 -2.15
C HIS A 98 -6.73 8.30 -1.04
N THR A 99 -6.51 9.59 -0.81
CA THR A 99 -5.61 10.07 0.25
C THR A 99 -6.08 9.66 1.64
N LYS A 100 -7.38 9.54 1.88
CA LYS A 100 -7.93 9.08 3.16
C LYS A 100 -7.75 7.57 3.39
N LYS A 101 -7.65 6.77 2.32
CA LYS A 101 -7.66 5.30 2.39
C LYS A 101 -6.32 4.64 2.07
N ILE A 102 -5.42 5.35 1.37
CA ILE A 102 -4.15 4.80 0.89
C ILE A 102 -3.24 4.35 2.03
N ILE A 103 -2.73 3.12 1.93
CA ILE A 103 -1.70 2.57 2.82
C ILE A 103 -0.77 1.66 2.03
N THR A 104 0.50 1.64 2.41
CA THR A 104 1.55 0.79 1.85
C THR A 104 2.07 -0.19 2.88
N PHE A 105 2.33 -1.41 2.44
CA PHE A 105 3.00 -2.44 3.23
C PHE A 105 4.38 -2.77 2.67
N PRO A 106 5.30 -3.27 3.52
CA PRO A 106 6.59 -3.76 3.06
C PRO A 106 6.43 -4.79 1.95
N CYS A 107 7.13 -4.60 0.83
CA CYS A 107 7.04 -5.49 -0.34
C CYS A 107 8.38 -5.63 -1.08
N ASP A 108 9.49 -5.45 -0.36
CA ASP A 108 10.82 -5.56 -0.97
C ASP A 108 11.21 -7.02 -1.26
N GLN A 109 12.30 -7.19 -2.00
CA GLN A 109 12.76 -8.50 -2.46
C GLN A 109 13.38 -9.38 -1.36
N HIS A 110 13.62 -8.85 -0.17
CA HIS A 110 14.25 -9.57 0.95
C HIS A 110 13.24 -10.20 1.89
N LEU A 111 11.96 -9.75 1.85
CA LEU A 111 10.91 -10.30 2.69
C LEU A 111 10.75 -11.81 2.52
N SER A 112 10.73 -12.49 3.66
CA SER A 112 10.40 -13.90 3.75
C SER A 112 8.88 -14.12 3.72
N LEU A 113 8.47 -15.33 3.36
CA LEU A 113 7.06 -15.73 3.43
C LEU A 113 6.51 -15.62 4.87
N LYS A 114 7.35 -15.88 5.89
CA LYS A 114 6.97 -15.77 7.31
C LYS A 114 6.61 -14.34 7.68
N GLU A 115 7.42 -13.36 7.25
CA GLU A 115 7.14 -11.93 7.51
C GLU A 115 5.89 -11.47 6.78
N MET A 116 5.73 -11.82 5.51
CA MET A 116 4.50 -11.49 4.76
C MET A 116 3.26 -12.13 5.37
N SER A 117 3.35 -13.38 5.82
CA SER A 117 2.26 -14.08 6.52
C SER A 117 1.91 -13.38 7.84
N TYR A 118 2.92 -12.88 8.56
CA TYR A 118 2.70 -12.10 9.77
C TYR A 118 1.94 -10.80 9.48
N VAL A 119 2.33 -10.05 8.44
CA VAL A 119 1.59 -8.85 8.01
C VAL A 119 0.14 -9.18 7.72
N VAL A 120 -0.11 -10.22 6.90
CA VAL A 120 -1.47 -10.66 6.56
C VAL A 120 -2.27 -11.03 7.80
N LYS A 121 -1.69 -11.80 8.74
CA LYS A 121 -2.32 -12.17 10.00
C LYS A 121 -2.70 -10.95 10.83
N CYS A 122 -1.80 -9.97 10.95
CA CYS A 122 -2.06 -8.75 11.72
C CYS A 122 -3.20 -7.93 11.11
N VAL A 123 -3.22 -7.74 9.78
CA VAL A 123 -4.29 -7.01 9.09
C VAL A 123 -5.64 -7.73 9.24
N ASN A 124 -5.68 -9.05 9.07
CA ASN A 124 -6.88 -9.85 9.30
C ASN A 124 -7.41 -9.69 10.74
N ASN A 125 -6.52 -9.77 11.74
CA ASN A 125 -6.91 -9.63 13.14
C ASN A 125 -7.43 -8.23 13.45
N PHE A 126 -6.87 -7.19 12.84
CA PHE A 126 -7.35 -5.83 13.01
C PHE A 126 -8.82 -5.69 12.59
N TYR A 127 -9.19 -6.25 11.44
CA TYR A 127 -10.57 -6.16 10.96
C TYR A 127 -11.53 -7.14 11.66
N LYS A 128 -11.06 -8.32 12.05
CA LYS A 128 -11.90 -9.27 12.82
C LYS A 128 -12.29 -8.75 14.20
N ASN A 129 -11.39 -8.06 14.89
CA ASN A 129 -11.64 -7.55 16.24
C ASN A 129 -12.41 -6.22 16.26
N LYS A 130 -12.87 -5.73 15.13
CA LYS A 130 -13.69 -4.51 14.99
C LYS A 130 -15.16 -4.79 14.67
N ILE A 131 -15.51 -6.06 14.55
CA ILE A 131 -16.88 -6.56 14.47
C ILE A 131 -17.31 -6.96 15.92
#